data_50b792ad0de09e6231904a359c2cdc48
#
_entry.id   50b792ad0de09e6231904a359c2cdc48
#
_cell.length_a   1.000
_cell.length_b   1.000
_cell.length_c   1.000
_cell.angle_alpha   90.00
_cell.angle_beta   90.00
_cell.angle_gamma   90.00
#
_symmetry.space_group_name_H-M   'P 1'
#
loop_
_entity.id
_entity.type
_entity.pdbx_description
1 polymer ?
#
loop_
_entity_poly.entity_id
_entity_poly.type
_entity_poly.pdbx_seq_one_letter_code
_entity_poly.pdbx_strand_id
1 'polypeptide(L)'
;MPRRSAGLIMYRRVNRLEVFLVHPGGPHFAKKDQGIWTIPKGEYLEDEPAIEAAKREFHEETGFPVSDPFLDLGWIKQKGGKIVTAWAFEGDCDPAKMISNLCEVEWPPRSGHMIEIPEADRGEWFSIDEAKEHIKETQIPLLDRLLDALKLSK
;
A
#
# COMPACT_ATOMS: atom_id res chain seq x y z
N MET A 1 10.24 0.78 20.90
CA MET A 1 10.09 1.75 19.81
C MET A 1 9.05 1.25 18.82
N PRO A 2 8.08 2.04 18.47
CA PRO A 2 7.11 1.59 17.47
C PRO A 2 7.78 1.44 16.11
N ARG A 3 7.35 0.45 15.36
CA ARG A 3 7.83 0.26 13.99
C ARG A 3 7.22 1.34 13.12
N ARG A 4 8.01 1.84 12.18
CA ARG A 4 7.58 2.87 11.25
C ARG A 4 7.61 2.35 9.84
N SER A 5 6.49 2.56 9.13
CA SER A 5 6.37 2.25 7.71
C SER A 5 5.97 3.50 6.95
N ALA A 6 6.30 3.54 5.68
CA ALA A 6 5.92 4.63 4.80
C ALA A 6 5.35 4.05 3.52
N GLY A 7 4.33 4.70 2.96
CA GLY A 7 3.68 4.20 1.77
C GLY A 7 3.07 5.28 0.91
N LEU A 8 2.65 4.88 -0.28
CA LEU A 8 2.02 5.79 -1.25
C LEU A 8 0.69 5.24 -1.71
N ILE A 9 -0.27 6.15 -1.87
CA ILE A 9 -1.52 5.85 -2.58
C ILE A 9 -1.43 6.47 -3.95
N MET A 10 -1.42 5.64 -5.00
CA MET A 10 -1.55 6.15 -6.36
C MET A 10 -3.04 6.26 -6.65
N TYR A 11 -3.46 7.43 -7.15
CA TYR A 11 -4.86 7.63 -7.51
C TYR A 11 -4.96 8.13 -8.94
N ARG A 12 -6.13 7.90 -9.54
CA ARG A 12 -6.43 8.41 -10.88
C ARG A 12 -7.89 8.83 -10.95
N ARG A 13 -8.18 9.73 -11.89
CA ARG A 13 -9.54 10.19 -12.14
C ARG A 13 -9.84 9.95 -13.62
N VAL A 14 -10.59 8.88 -13.91
CA VAL A 14 -11.02 8.59 -15.27
C VAL A 14 -12.49 9.02 -15.41
N ASN A 15 -13.40 8.29 -14.83
CA ASN A 15 -14.80 8.70 -14.70
C ASN A 15 -15.14 8.96 -13.25
N ARG A 16 -14.34 8.44 -12.36
CA ARG A 16 -14.47 8.57 -10.91
C ARG A 16 -13.08 8.50 -10.31
N LEU A 17 -12.96 8.85 -9.04
CA LEU A 17 -11.72 8.70 -8.31
C LEU A 17 -11.48 7.22 -8.00
N GLU A 18 -10.31 6.74 -8.36
CA GLU A 18 -9.88 5.38 -8.06
C GLU A 18 -8.51 5.40 -7.38
N VAL A 19 -8.30 4.42 -6.49
CA VAL A 19 -7.03 4.24 -5.80
C VAL A 19 -6.48 2.85 -6.11
N PHE A 20 -5.15 2.76 -6.17
CA PHE A 20 -4.46 1.51 -6.43
C PHE A 20 -4.05 0.87 -5.13
N LEU A 21 -4.52 -0.35 -4.89
CA LEU A 21 -4.18 -1.13 -3.72
C LEU A 21 -3.54 -2.44 -4.14
N VAL A 22 -2.75 -3.03 -3.24
CA VAL A 22 -2.10 -4.30 -3.48
C VAL A 22 -2.62 -5.37 -2.52
N HIS A 23 -2.66 -6.60 -3.02
CA HIS A 23 -3.05 -7.78 -2.27
C HIS A 23 -1.80 -8.45 -1.73
N PRO A 24 -1.72 -8.74 -0.42
CA PRO A 24 -0.54 -9.40 0.12
C PRO A 24 -0.36 -10.79 -0.48
N GLY A 25 0.91 -11.12 -0.78
CA GLY A 25 1.23 -12.39 -1.41
C GLY A 25 1.32 -13.55 -0.41
N GLY A 26 1.49 -14.73 -0.96
CA GLY A 26 1.71 -15.94 -0.20
C GLY A 26 0.46 -16.73 0.13
N PRO A 27 0.67 -17.99 0.58
CA PRO A 27 -0.46 -18.91 0.78
C PRO A 27 -1.39 -18.49 1.93
N HIS A 28 -0.88 -17.75 2.92
CA HIS A 28 -1.69 -17.30 4.04
C HIS A 28 -2.85 -16.42 3.60
N PHE A 29 -2.65 -15.59 2.57
CA PHE A 29 -3.64 -14.62 2.09
C PHE A 29 -4.29 -15.02 0.77
N ALA A 30 -3.88 -16.16 0.18
CA ALA A 30 -4.28 -16.50 -1.20
C ALA A 30 -5.78 -16.49 -1.44
N LYS A 31 -6.58 -16.90 -0.45
CA LYS A 31 -8.03 -16.98 -0.58
C LYS A 31 -8.77 -15.86 0.14
N LYS A 32 -8.05 -14.90 0.67
CA LYS A 32 -8.63 -13.76 1.39
C LYS A 32 -8.77 -12.57 0.46
N ASP A 33 -9.78 -11.76 0.67
CA ASP A 33 -10.05 -10.62 -0.19
C ASP A 33 -10.45 -9.38 0.60
N GLN A 34 -11.52 -9.44 1.38
CA GLN A 34 -11.99 -8.25 2.09
C GLN A 34 -11.17 -7.97 3.35
N GLY A 35 -10.85 -6.68 3.54
CA GLY A 35 -10.18 -6.22 4.76
C GLY A 35 -8.71 -6.56 4.85
N ILE A 36 -8.08 -6.98 3.75
CA ILE A 36 -6.66 -7.35 3.75
C ILE A 36 -5.82 -6.61 2.73
N TRP A 37 -6.44 -5.96 1.75
CA TRP A 37 -5.70 -5.13 0.80
C TRP A 37 -5.04 -3.97 1.53
N THR A 38 -3.97 -3.46 0.98
CA THR A 38 -3.17 -2.42 1.62
C THR A 38 -2.61 -1.45 0.60
N ILE A 39 -2.27 -0.25 1.05
CA ILE A 39 -1.44 0.62 0.23
C ILE A 39 -0.05 -0.01 0.13
N PRO A 40 0.66 0.14 -0.99
CA PRO A 40 2.07 -0.28 -1.06
C PRO A 40 2.89 0.49 -0.02
N LYS A 41 3.54 -0.23 0.88
CA LYS A 41 4.28 0.36 1.99
C LYS A 41 5.29 -0.62 2.56
N GLY A 42 6.26 -0.11 3.29
CA GLY A 42 7.20 -0.95 3.99
C GLY A 42 7.90 -0.21 5.10
N GLU A 43 8.60 -0.97 5.95
CA GLU A 43 9.33 -0.43 7.08
C GLU A 43 10.60 0.27 6.62
N TYR A 44 11.02 1.28 7.39
CA TYR A 44 12.23 2.02 7.07
C TYR A 44 12.97 2.38 8.35
N LEU A 45 14.26 2.70 8.20
CA LEU A 45 15.13 3.06 9.31
C LEU A 45 15.13 4.57 9.54
N GLU A 46 15.54 4.98 10.74
CA GLU A 46 15.50 6.40 11.15
C GLU A 46 16.29 7.33 10.25
N ASP A 47 17.36 6.83 9.62
CA ASP A 47 18.19 7.65 8.74
C ASP A 47 17.66 7.81 7.33
N GLU A 48 16.56 7.13 7.01
CA GLU A 48 15.92 7.26 5.70
C GLU A 48 14.71 8.20 5.83
N PRO A 49 14.64 9.29 5.04
CA PRO A 49 13.44 10.13 5.06
C PRO A 49 12.20 9.32 4.68
N ALA A 50 11.11 9.53 5.42
CA ALA A 50 9.90 8.74 5.23
C ALA A 50 9.37 8.77 3.79
N ILE A 51 9.40 9.94 3.14
CA ILE A 51 8.90 10.03 1.76
C ILE A 51 9.78 9.25 0.78
N GLU A 52 11.09 9.24 1.00
CA GLU A 52 11.98 8.46 0.14
C GLU A 52 11.75 6.97 0.35
N ALA A 53 11.50 6.56 1.59
CA ALA A 53 11.14 5.18 1.89
C ALA A 53 9.83 4.80 1.21
N ALA A 54 8.83 5.69 1.24
CA ALA A 54 7.54 5.45 0.60
C ALA A 54 7.70 5.23 -0.91
N LYS A 55 8.53 6.05 -1.57
CA LYS A 55 8.79 5.91 -3.01
C LYS A 55 9.49 4.60 -3.31
N ARG A 56 10.50 4.25 -2.51
CA ARG A 56 11.26 3.01 -2.69
C ARG A 56 10.34 1.79 -2.52
N GLU A 57 9.55 1.77 -1.46
CA GLU A 57 8.65 0.64 -1.18
C GLU A 57 7.59 0.49 -2.26
N PHE A 58 7.05 1.60 -2.75
CA PHE A 58 6.09 1.56 -3.85
C PHE A 58 6.71 0.90 -5.09
N HIS A 59 7.92 1.30 -5.45
CA HIS A 59 8.59 0.73 -6.59
C HIS A 59 8.92 -0.75 -6.39
N GLU A 60 9.38 -1.13 -5.20
CA GLU A 60 9.70 -2.53 -4.89
C GLU A 60 8.46 -3.42 -4.96
N GLU A 61 7.32 -2.94 -4.49
CA GLU A 61 6.11 -3.77 -4.43
C GLU A 61 5.31 -3.76 -5.71
N THR A 62 5.44 -2.75 -6.56
CA THR A 62 4.62 -2.64 -7.78
C THR A 62 5.40 -2.63 -9.07
N GLY A 63 6.66 -2.18 -9.04
CA GLY A 63 7.47 -1.99 -10.25
C GLY A 63 7.12 -0.72 -11.01
N PHE A 64 6.14 0.06 -10.55
CA PHE A 64 5.71 1.26 -11.26
C PHE A 64 6.45 2.50 -10.79
N PRO A 65 6.66 3.48 -11.68
CA PRO A 65 7.31 4.73 -11.30
C PRO A 65 6.36 5.65 -10.52
N VAL A 66 6.93 6.62 -9.84
CA VAL A 66 6.16 7.64 -9.11
C VAL A 66 6.46 9.01 -9.70
N SER A 67 5.56 9.97 -9.48
CA SER A 67 5.76 11.33 -9.99
C SER A 67 5.16 12.36 -9.05
N ASP A 68 5.84 13.53 -8.97
CA ASP A 68 5.36 14.68 -8.22
C ASP A 68 4.06 15.24 -8.81
N PRO A 69 3.25 15.93 -8.02
CA PRO A 69 3.43 16.25 -6.61
C PRO A 69 2.93 15.11 -5.70
N PHE A 70 3.40 15.13 -4.45
CA PHE A 70 2.96 14.19 -3.43
C PHE A 70 2.15 14.93 -2.38
N LEU A 71 0.94 14.44 -2.12
CA LEU A 71 0.05 15.02 -1.11
C LEU A 71 0.27 14.33 0.22
N ASP A 72 0.60 15.09 1.26
CA ASP A 72 0.82 14.54 2.58
C ASP A 72 -0.51 14.12 3.20
N LEU A 73 -0.65 12.84 3.57
CA LEU A 73 -1.84 12.31 4.21
C LEU A 73 -1.65 12.07 5.70
N GLY A 74 -0.45 12.41 6.23
CA GLY A 74 -0.15 12.21 7.64
C GLY A 74 0.11 10.75 7.97
N TRP A 75 -0.14 10.40 9.20
CA TRP A 75 0.16 9.05 9.69
C TRP A 75 -1.04 8.45 10.39
N ILE A 76 -1.04 7.12 10.44
CA ILE A 76 -2.04 6.34 11.16
C ILE A 76 -1.30 5.32 12.03
N LYS A 77 -2.01 4.80 13.02
CA LYS A 77 -1.49 3.75 13.88
C LYS A 77 -2.25 2.47 13.61
N GLN A 78 -1.54 1.41 13.28
CA GLN A 78 -2.11 0.10 13.05
C GLN A 78 -2.10 -0.73 14.33
N LYS A 79 -2.76 -1.89 14.27
CA LYS A 79 -2.73 -2.83 15.39
C LYS A 79 -1.28 -3.19 15.73
N GLY A 80 -0.98 -3.31 17.02
CA GLY A 80 0.38 -3.57 17.47
C GLY A 80 1.24 -2.32 17.60
N GLY A 81 0.68 -1.13 17.34
CA GLY A 81 1.40 0.12 17.52
C GLY A 81 2.24 0.57 16.34
N LYS A 82 2.23 -0.16 15.23
CA LYS A 82 2.98 0.23 14.03
C LYS A 82 2.41 1.53 13.45
N ILE A 83 3.30 2.48 13.14
CA ILE A 83 2.91 3.75 12.55
C ILE A 83 3.16 3.71 11.04
N VAL A 84 2.17 4.14 10.26
CA VAL A 84 2.28 4.23 8.81
C VAL A 84 2.09 5.68 8.40
N THR A 85 3.08 6.26 7.75
CA THR A 85 3.00 7.60 7.18
C THR A 85 2.77 7.45 5.67
N ALA A 86 1.86 8.23 5.12
CA ALA A 86 1.47 8.05 3.72
C ALA A 86 1.36 9.37 2.97
N TRP A 87 1.62 9.28 1.68
CA TRP A 87 1.41 10.36 0.71
C TRP A 87 0.59 9.81 -0.44
N ALA A 88 -0.01 10.69 -1.22
CA ALA A 88 -0.73 10.31 -2.42
C ALA A 88 -0.15 11.02 -3.63
N PHE A 89 -0.20 10.38 -4.78
CA PHE A 89 0.20 11.00 -6.03
C PHE A 89 -0.71 10.53 -7.16
N GLU A 90 -0.87 11.38 -8.16
CA GLU A 90 -1.69 11.04 -9.32
C GLU A 90 -0.87 10.25 -10.32
N GLY A 91 -1.41 9.13 -10.80
CA GLY A 91 -0.74 8.31 -11.76
C GLY A 91 -1.69 7.27 -12.34
N ASP A 92 -1.18 6.48 -13.27
CA ASP A 92 -1.95 5.41 -13.88
C ASP A 92 -1.02 4.24 -14.16
N CYS A 93 -1.59 3.05 -14.22
CA CYS A 93 -0.83 1.85 -14.54
C CYS A 93 -1.75 0.75 -15.01
N ASP A 94 -1.17 -0.22 -15.70
CA ASP A 94 -1.84 -1.47 -16.03
C ASP A 94 -1.50 -2.47 -14.91
N PRO A 95 -2.48 -2.86 -14.07
CA PRO A 95 -2.20 -3.79 -12.97
C PRO A 95 -1.59 -5.11 -13.42
N ALA A 96 -1.89 -5.54 -14.64
CA ALA A 96 -1.33 -6.79 -15.17
C ALA A 96 0.19 -6.75 -15.34
N LYS A 97 0.78 -5.54 -15.36
CA LYS A 97 2.23 -5.36 -15.51
C LYS A 97 2.95 -5.20 -14.17
N MET A 98 2.24 -5.33 -13.07
CA MET A 98 2.85 -5.19 -11.74
C MET A 98 3.89 -6.27 -11.50
N ILE A 99 5.04 -5.86 -10.97
CA ILE A 99 6.11 -6.76 -10.57
C ILE A 99 6.50 -6.42 -9.14
N SER A 100 6.26 -7.34 -8.22
CA SER A 100 6.61 -7.16 -6.81
C SER A 100 7.92 -7.87 -6.50
N ASN A 101 8.68 -7.30 -5.57
CA ASN A 101 9.84 -7.99 -5.02
C ASN A 101 9.40 -9.24 -4.26
N LEU A 102 10.38 -10.12 -4.01
CA LEU A 102 10.14 -11.38 -3.28
C LEU A 102 10.55 -11.22 -1.83
N CYS A 103 9.89 -11.97 -0.96
CA CYS A 103 10.28 -12.10 0.43
C CYS A 103 10.15 -13.56 0.85
N GLU A 104 10.81 -13.91 1.94
CA GLU A 104 10.75 -15.26 2.46
C GLU A 104 9.75 -15.34 3.61
N VAL A 105 8.94 -16.39 3.61
CA VAL A 105 8.02 -16.69 4.70
C VAL A 105 8.12 -18.16 5.04
N GLU A 106 7.82 -18.47 6.30
CA GLU A 106 7.75 -19.85 6.76
C GLU A 106 6.39 -20.43 6.39
N TRP A 107 6.39 -21.53 5.66
CA TRP A 107 5.15 -22.20 5.30
C TRP A 107 5.35 -23.70 5.16
N PRO A 108 4.54 -24.55 5.76
CA PRO A 108 3.44 -24.18 6.69
C PRO A 108 3.98 -23.51 7.96
N PRO A 109 3.11 -22.83 8.72
CA PRO A 109 3.55 -22.20 9.97
C PRO A 109 4.24 -23.22 10.89
N ARG A 110 5.35 -22.80 11.50
CA ARG A 110 6.14 -23.59 12.45
C ARG A 110 6.76 -24.85 11.84
N SER A 111 6.87 -24.92 10.52
CA SER A 111 7.44 -26.10 9.85
C SER A 111 8.96 -26.02 9.70
N GLY A 112 9.53 -24.83 9.79
CA GLY A 112 10.93 -24.60 9.47
C GLY A 112 11.19 -24.49 7.98
N HIS A 113 10.17 -24.66 7.14
CA HIS A 113 10.29 -24.54 5.69
C HIS A 113 10.11 -23.09 5.25
N MET A 114 11.13 -22.56 4.56
CA MET A 114 11.07 -21.19 4.01
C MET A 114 10.73 -21.27 2.54
N ILE A 115 9.78 -20.44 2.10
CA ILE A 115 9.43 -20.29 0.69
C ILE A 115 9.54 -18.83 0.29
N GLU A 116 9.84 -18.57 -0.98
CA GLU A 116 9.84 -17.24 -1.53
C GLU A 116 8.46 -16.92 -2.09
N ILE A 117 7.94 -15.74 -1.76
CA ILE A 117 6.65 -15.27 -2.26
C ILE A 117 6.80 -13.81 -2.69
N PRO A 118 5.96 -13.34 -3.63
CA PRO A 118 5.90 -11.89 -3.88
C PRO A 118 5.31 -11.20 -2.65
N GLU A 119 5.83 -10.04 -2.28
CA GLU A 119 5.23 -9.27 -1.19
C GLU A 119 3.79 -8.89 -1.51
N ALA A 120 3.54 -8.53 -2.77
CA ALA A 120 2.20 -8.31 -3.29
C ALA A 120 1.99 -9.20 -4.49
N ASP A 121 0.91 -10.00 -4.49
CA ASP A 121 0.69 -10.93 -5.61
C ASP A 121 -0.14 -10.33 -6.73
N ARG A 122 -0.86 -9.26 -6.46
CA ARG A 122 -1.60 -8.52 -7.50
C ARG A 122 -1.96 -7.13 -6.99
N GLY A 123 -2.28 -6.25 -7.92
CA GLY A 123 -2.80 -4.93 -7.60
C GLY A 123 -4.05 -4.68 -8.42
N GLU A 124 -4.91 -3.80 -7.93
CA GLU A 124 -6.15 -3.43 -8.62
C GLU A 124 -6.53 -1.99 -8.34
N TRP A 125 -7.29 -1.42 -9.24
CA TRP A 125 -7.90 -0.12 -9.06
C TRP A 125 -9.27 -0.28 -8.40
N PHE A 126 -9.52 0.52 -7.38
CA PHE A 126 -10.79 0.50 -6.66
C PHE A 126 -11.39 1.91 -6.60
N SER A 127 -12.71 2.01 -6.72
CA SER A 127 -13.38 3.25 -6.30
C SER A 127 -13.17 3.40 -4.79
N ILE A 128 -13.42 4.60 -4.27
CA ILE A 128 -13.25 4.82 -2.82
C ILE A 128 -14.15 3.89 -2.01
N ASP A 129 -15.40 3.71 -2.43
CA ASP A 129 -16.33 2.83 -1.70
C ASP A 129 -15.87 1.39 -1.72
N GLU A 130 -15.42 0.89 -2.86
CA GLU A 130 -14.86 -0.46 -2.97
C GLU A 130 -13.59 -0.61 -2.17
N ALA A 131 -12.74 0.42 -2.21
CA ALA A 131 -11.49 0.41 -1.45
C ALA A 131 -11.75 0.27 0.05
N LYS A 132 -12.77 0.96 0.56
CA LYS A 132 -13.10 0.87 1.99
C LYS A 132 -13.53 -0.53 2.41
N GLU A 133 -14.13 -1.30 1.51
CA GLU A 133 -14.53 -2.67 1.80
C GLU A 133 -13.34 -3.64 1.76
N HIS A 134 -12.31 -3.34 0.98
CA HIS A 134 -11.20 -4.26 0.74
C HIS A 134 -9.95 -3.94 1.54
N ILE A 135 -9.70 -2.67 1.85
CA ILE A 135 -8.50 -2.23 2.55
C ILE A 135 -8.55 -2.63 4.02
N LYS A 136 -7.39 -2.81 4.62
CA LYS A 136 -7.29 -3.00 6.07
C LYS A 136 -8.02 -1.88 6.79
N GLU A 137 -8.82 -2.24 7.80
CA GLU A 137 -9.63 -1.27 8.51
C GLU A 137 -8.83 -0.08 9.05
N THR A 138 -7.64 -0.35 9.57
CA THR A 138 -6.79 0.70 10.14
C THR A 138 -6.31 1.71 9.10
N GLN A 139 -6.37 1.38 7.81
CA GLN A 139 -5.94 2.28 6.73
C GLN A 139 -7.09 3.08 6.12
N ILE A 140 -8.34 2.79 6.50
CA ILE A 140 -9.50 3.53 5.97
C ILE A 140 -9.36 5.05 6.15
N PRO A 141 -8.87 5.57 7.29
CA PRO A 141 -8.70 7.02 7.43
C PRO A 141 -7.85 7.67 6.36
N LEU A 142 -6.89 6.93 5.77
CA LEU A 142 -6.07 7.47 4.68
C LEU A 142 -6.90 7.79 3.45
N LEU A 143 -7.93 6.98 3.17
CA LEU A 143 -8.83 7.21 2.04
C LEU A 143 -9.65 8.48 2.27
N ASP A 144 -10.14 8.68 3.50
CA ASP A 144 -10.88 9.89 3.83
C ASP A 144 -10.02 11.14 3.73
N ARG A 145 -8.75 11.05 4.17
CA ARG A 145 -7.81 12.16 4.06
C ARG A 145 -7.48 12.49 2.62
N LEU A 146 -7.41 11.48 1.75
CA LEU A 146 -7.20 11.69 0.32
C LEU A 146 -8.38 12.46 -0.27
N LEU A 147 -9.61 12.07 0.07
CA LEU A 147 -10.78 12.79 -0.40
C LEU A 147 -10.75 14.26 0.03
N ASP A 148 -10.41 14.51 1.30
CA ASP A 148 -10.31 15.87 1.81
C ASP A 148 -9.24 16.67 1.11
N ALA A 149 -8.07 16.09 0.90
CA ALA A 149 -6.96 16.76 0.22
C ALA A 149 -7.34 17.14 -1.22
N LEU A 150 -8.03 16.25 -1.92
CA LEU A 150 -8.43 16.51 -3.31
C LEU A 150 -9.55 17.54 -3.41
N LYS A 151 -10.46 17.60 -2.44
CA LYS A 151 -11.49 18.63 -2.39
C LYS A 151 -10.88 20.00 -2.16
N LEU A 152 -9.88 20.09 -1.30
CA LEU A 152 -9.20 21.34 -0.99
C LEU A 152 -8.39 21.86 -2.17
N SER A 153 -7.99 20.99 -3.09
CA SER A 153 -7.19 21.38 -4.25
C SER A 153 -8.02 21.87 -5.45
N LYS A 154 -9.33 21.94 -5.31
CA LYS A 154 -10.20 22.45 -6.37
C LYS A 154 -10.14 24.00 -6.42
#